data_9f0279f10c693b2954f11cb3c043a976
#
_entry.id   9f0279f10c693b2954f11cb3c043a976
#
_cell.length_a   1.000
_cell.length_b   1.000
_cell.length_c   1.000
_cell.angle_alpha   90.00
_cell.angle_beta   90.00
_cell.angle_gamma   90.00
#
_symmetry.space_group_name_H-M   'P 1'
#
loop_
_entity.id
_entity.type
_entity.pdbx_description
1 polymer ?
#
loop_
_entity_poly.entity_id
_entity_poly.type
_entity_poly.pdbx_seq_one_letter_code
_entity_poly.pdbx_strand_id
1 'polypeptide(L)'
;MTVPEEFSRFPDHWDVLPFSKAVKDATSGNTKVQKGDYLESGSIPVVDQGQSLYGGYTNEQSAICKSELPTIVFGDHTRAFKFIEERFVLGADGAKVLEPLAKLDKRFLFHYLKQLRIESAGYSRHFKFLKETYVPVPPLSEQKRIAAILDKADALRRKRQQAIDLADKFLRSVFLDMFGDPVTNPKGWPTKPLSQMASVVTGYPFKSADYVDESAESVRLCRGANVLPGTLDWKDARFWPQEHLVGLEEYLIEQDDIVLAMDRPWISSGLKVCSVDVIEVPIYLVQRVARIRARNQAMQDLIYASIDSVAFARHCCPTETTIPHISPVELKAYPIFEVPSSLLECFSQVSRTTKRKIKLFEHAERESAELFASLSQKAFSGQL
;
A
#
# COMPACT_ATOMS: atom_id res chain seq x y z
N MET A 1 -40.48 2.98 15.11
CA MET A 1 -39.12 3.05 15.67
C MET A 1 -38.53 4.34 15.17
N THR A 2 -38.20 5.27 16.03
CA THR A 2 -37.49 6.50 15.66
C THR A 2 -36.09 6.12 15.18
N VAL A 3 -35.71 6.62 13.99
CA VAL A 3 -34.34 6.47 13.46
C VAL A 3 -33.41 7.23 14.41
N PRO A 4 -32.28 6.64 14.86
CA PRO A 4 -31.32 7.34 15.71
C PRO A 4 -30.83 8.64 15.03
N GLU A 5 -30.51 9.67 15.83
CA GLU A 5 -30.13 11.01 15.35
C GLU A 5 -28.93 10.98 14.38
N GLU A 6 -28.01 10.06 14.56
CA GLU A 6 -26.85 9.85 13.66
C GLU A 6 -27.23 9.44 12.23
N PHE A 7 -28.44 8.94 12.00
CA PHE A 7 -29.00 8.58 10.69
C PHE A 7 -30.00 9.62 10.16
N SER A 8 -30.24 10.72 10.88
CA SER A 8 -31.06 11.86 10.43
C SER A 8 -30.44 12.68 9.30
N ARG A 9 -29.21 12.36 8.93
CA ARG A 9 -28.45 13.01 7.83
C ARG A 9 -28.91 12.61 6.42
N PHE A 10 -29.76 11.58 6.30
CA PHE A 10 -30.30 11.19 4.99
C PHE A 10 -31.45 12.12 4.56
N PRO A 11 -31.67 12.32 3.25
CA PRO A 11 -32.79 13.09 2.74
C PRO A 11 -34.14 12.54 3.25
N ASP A 12 -35.09 13.43 3.52
CA ASP A 12 -36.41 13.07 4.05
C ASP A 12 -37.20 12.12 3.16
N HIS A 13 -36.92 12.10 1.85
CA HIS A 13 -37.57 11.23 0.88
C HIS A 13 -36.96 9.83 0.77
N TRP A 14 -35.90 9.56 1.56
CA TRP A 14 -35.31 8.22 1.62
C TRP A 14 -35.90 7.42 2.78
N ASP A 15 -36.30 6.19 2.49
CA ASP A 15 -36.59 5.26 3.57
C ASP A 15 -35.30 4.86 4.28
N VAL A 16 -35.35 4.68 5.61
CA VAL A 16 -34.24 4.20 6.41
C VAL A 16 -34.67 2.96 7.17
N LEU A 17 -34.06 1.84 6.89
CA LEU A 17 -34.45 0.54 7.46
C LEU A 17 -33.36 0.02 8.42
N PRO A 18 -33.74 -0.61 9.54
CA PRO A 18 -32.78 -1.42 10.32
C PRO A 18 -32.10 -2.44 9.40
N PHE A 19 -30.79 -2.70 9.60
CA PHE A 19 -30.04 -3.64 8.76
C PHE A 19 -30.75 -5.00 8.62
N SER A 20 -31.28 -5.54 9.70
CA SER A 20 -31.98 -6.83 9.70
C SER A 20 -33.26 -6.87 8.88
N LYS A 21 -33.84 -5.71 8.54
CA LYS A 21 -35.00 -5.60 7.63
C LYS A 21 -34.58 -5.27 6.20
N ALA A 22 -33.37 -4.79 6.00
CA ALA A 22 -32.82 -4.43 4.70
C ALA A 22 -31.97 -5.55 4.09
N VAL A 23 -31.29 -6.36 4.92
CA VAL A 23 -30.28 -7.35 4.49
C VAL A 23 -30.44 -8.66 5.25
N LYS A 24 -30.41 -9.77 4.51
CA LYS A 24 -30.43 -11.14 5.02
C LYS A 24 -29.02 -11.72 5.06
N ASP A 25 -28.68 -12.47 6.12
CA ASP A 25 -27.54 -13.39 6.16
C ASP A 25 -27.93 -14.68 5.38
N ALA A 26 -27.43 -14.82 4.16
CA ALA A 26 -27.64 -15.96 3.28
C ALA A 26 -26.49 -16.98 3.36
N THR A 27 -25.68 -16.96 4.40
CA THR A 27 -24.51 -17.84 4.55
C THR A 27 -24.91 -19.29 4.76
N SER A 28 -26.01 -19.53 5.49
CA SER A 28 -26.47 -20.88 5.82
C SER A 28 -26.83 -21.70 4.59
N GLY A 29 -26.53 -23.00 4.60
CA GLY A 29 -26.81 -23.90 3.49
C GLY A 29 -25.77 -23.90 2.36
N ASN A 30 -24.70 -23.13 2.47
CA ASN A 30 -23.54 -23.19 1.59
C ASN A 30 -22.45 -24.09 2.18
N THR A 31 -21.86 -24.92 1.33
CA THR A 31 -20.66 -25.71 1.68
C THR A 31 -19.46 -24.78 1.78
N LYS A 32 -18.57 -25.03 2.72
CA LYS A 32 -17.36 -24.25 2.94
C LYS A 32 -16.12 -25.11 2.74
N VAL A 33 -15.11 -24.56 2.09
CA VAL A 33 -13.78 -25.18 1.96
C VAL A 33 -12.89 -24.69 3.09
N GLN A 34 -12.17 -25.62 3.73
CA GLN A 34 -11.27 -25.29 4.84
C GLN A 34 -10.00 -24.61 4.32
N LYS A 35 -9.39 -23.75 5.14
CA LYS A 35 -8.21 -22.98 4.72
C LYS A 35 -7.03 -23.86 4.29
N GLY A 36 -6.87 -25.03 4.89
CA GLY A 36 -5.83 -26.00 4.54
C GLY A 36 -6.01 -26.65 3.16
N ASP A 37 -7.22 -26.60 2.61
CA ASP A 37 -7.58 -27.19 1.32
C ASP A 37 -7.58 -26.16 0.17
N TYR A 38 -7.15 -24.91 0.44
CA TYR A 38 -7.04 -23.89 -0.61
C TYR A 38 -5.87 -24.22 -1.52
N LEU A 39 -6.12 -24.14 -2.82
CA LEU A 39 -5.13 -24.25 -3.86
C LEU A 39 -4.58 -22.87 -4.23
N GLU A 40 -3.33 -22.79 -4.68
CA GLU A 40 -2.77 -21.56 -5.25
C GLU A 40 -3.43 -21.19 -6.58
N SER A 41 -3.91 -22.19 -7.34
CA SER A 41 -4.64 -22.04 -8.59
C SER A 41 -5.72 -23.12 -8.73
N GLY A 42 -6.83 -22.80 -9.36
CA GLY A 42 -7.96 -23.71 -9.54
C GLY A 42 -9.05 -23.09 -10.40
N SER A 43 -10.12 -23.87 -10.67
CA SER A 43 -11.22 -23.45 -11.55
C SER A 43 -12.21 -22.49 -10.87
N ILE A 44 -12.24 -22.45 -9.52
CA ILE A 44 -13.23 -21.66 -8.77
C ILE A 44 -12.49 -20.91 -7.65
N PRO A 45 -12.65 -19.58 -7.56
CA PRO A 45 -12.09 -18.80 -6.46
C PRO A 45 -12.77 -19.11 -5.12
N VAL A 46 -12.00 -19.09 -4.04
CA VAL A 46 -12.49 -19.22 -2.66
C VAL A 46 -12.54 -17.84 -2.04
N VAL A 47 -13.73 -17.44 -1.58
CA VAL A 47 -13.97 -16.16 -0.91
C VAL A 47 -14.09 -16.41 0.59
N ASP A 48 -13.14 -15.92 1.34
CA ASP A 48 -13.08 -15.99 2.81
C ASP A 48 -13.20 -14.60 3.45
N GLN A 49 -12.96 -14.54 4.75
CA GLN A 49 -12.98 -13.27 5.50
C GLN A 49 -11.73 -12.39 5.30
N GLY A 50 -10.67 -12.87 4.62
CA GLY A 50 -9.41 -12.13 4.43
C GLY A 50 -9.60 -10.80 3.71
N GLN A 51 -8.56 -9.96 3.69
CA GLN A 51 -8.60 -8.66 3.00
C GLN A 51 -8.55 -8.79 1.48
N SER A 52 -7.86 -9.80 0.95
CA SER A 52 -7.80 -10.09 -0.48
C SER A 52 -9.15 -10.51 -1.02
N LEU A 53 -9.44 -10.21 -2.29
CA LEU A 53 -10.71 -10.58 -2.92
C LEU A 53 -10.94 -12.09 -2.83
N TYR A 54 -9.91 -12.89 -3.12
CA TYR A 54 -9.89 -14.34 -2.99
C TYR A 54 -8.83 -14.77 -1.98
N GLY A 55 -9.14 -15.79 -1.18
CA GLY A 55 -8.20 -16.41 -0.24
C GLY A 55 -7.37 -17.54 -0.87
N GLY A 56 -7.80 -18.05 -2.03
CA GLY A 56 -7.22 -19.13 -2.81
C GLY A 56 -8.22 -19.66 -3.83
N TYR A 57 -8.01 -20.89 -4.30
CA TYR A 57 -8.85 -21.54 -5.30
C TYR A 57 -9.24 -22.96 -4.86
N THR A 58 -10.22 -23.54 -5.55
CA THR A 58 -10.63 -24.93 -5.42
C THR A 58 -11.15 -25.47 -6.76
N ASN A 59 -11.24 -26.78 -6.90
CA ASN A 59 -11.90 -27.44 -8.03
C ASN A 59 -13.25 -28.09 -7.65
N GLU A 60 -13.73 -27.83 -6.43
CA GLU A 60 -14.93 -28.46 -5.87
C GLU A 60 -16.21 -27.79 -6.38
N GLN A 61 -16.74 -28.28 -7.51
CA GLN A 61 -17.94 -27.74 -8.15
C GLN A 61 -19.20 -27.84 -7.26
N SER A 62 -19.28 -28.86 -6.40
CA SER A 62 -20.40 -29.09 -5.50
C SER A 62 -20.51 -28.04 -4.39
N ALA A 63 -19.40 -27.33 -4.09
CA ALA A 63 -19.33 -26.32 -3.04
C ALA A 63 -19.65 -24.89 -3.54
N ILE A 64 -19.99 -24.69 -4.80
CA ILE A 64 -20.32 -23.36 -5.35
C ILE A 64 -21.42 -22.72 -4.51
N CYS A 65 -21.20 -21.46 -4.13
CA CYS A 65 -22.14 -20.65 -3.38
C CYS A 65 -23.47 -20.52 -4.15
N LYS A 66 -24.58 -20.74 -3.44
CA LYS A 66 -25.93 -20.75 -4.01
C LYS A 66 -26.53 -19.37 -4.21
N SER A 67 -25.85 -18.32 -3.71
CA SER A 67 -26.35 -16.95 -3.84
C SER A 67 -26.31 -16.45 -5.27
N GLU A 68 -27.31 -15.65 -5.63
CA GLU A 68 -27.41 -15.02 -6.94
C GLU A 68 -26.35 -13.92 -7.11
N LEU A 69 -25.62 -14.00 -8.22
CA LEU A 69 -24.59 -13.01 -8.56
C LEU A 69 -25.20 -11.69 -9.08
N PRO A 70 -24.57 -10.55 -8.82
CA PRO A 70 -23.41 -10.36 -7.94
C PRO A 70 -23.77 -10.56 -6.48
N THR A 71 -22.78 -10.91 -5.64
CA THR A 71 -22.97 -11.21 -4.22
C THR A 71 -22.08 -10.36 -3.34
N ILE A 72 -22.60 -9.87 -2.20
CA ILE A 72 -21.81 -9.18 -1.19
C ILE A 72 -21.37 -10.17 -0.13
N VAL A 73 -20.06 -10.22 0.14
CA VAL A 73 -19.50 -11.04 1.22
C VAL A 73 -18.82 -10.14 2.25
N PHE A 74 -19.15 -10.36 3.52
CA PHE A 74 -18.59 -9.65 4.66
C PHE A 74 -17.65 -10.56 5.47
N GLY A 75 -16.46 -10.09 5.75
CA GLY A 75 -15.48 -10.75 6.63
C GLY A 75 -15.71 -10.38 8.09
N ASP A 76 -16.17 -11.35 8.90
CA ASP A 76 -16.66 -11.12 10.26
C ASP A 76 -15.55 -10.63 11.24
N HIS A 77 -14.31 -11.08 11.07
CA HIS A 77 -13.17 -10.62 11.87
C HIS A 77 -12.41 -9.45 11.25
N THR A 78 -12.36 -9.38 9.91
CA THR A 78 -11.59 -8.37 9.17
C THR A 78 -12.39 -7.12 8.85
N ARG A 79 -13.71 -7.18 8.92
CA ARG A 79 -14.67 -6.15 8.50
C ARG A 79 -14.60 -5.81 7.01
N ALA A 80 -13.96 -6.67 6.22
CA ALA A 80 -13.83 -6.48 4.78
C ALA A 80 -15.16 -6.76 4.08
N PHE A 81 -15.57 -5.86 3.18
CA PHE A 81 -16.69 -6.09 2.25
C PHE A 81 -16.13 -6.41 0.87
N LYS A 82 -16.60 -7.50 0.28
CA LYS A 82 -16.23 -7.96 -1.06
C LYS A 82 -17.45 -8.01 -1.95
N PHE A 83 -17.30 -7.57 -3.20
CA PHE A 83 -18.35 -7.66 -4.23
C PHE A 83 -17.91 -8.69 -5.26
N ILE A 84 -18.65 -9.80 -5.34
CA ILE A 84 -18.27 -10.96 -6.14
C ILE A 84 -19.21 -11.08 -7.32
N GLU A 85 -18.65 -11.03 -8.52
CA GLU A 85 -19.38 -11.04 -9.78
C GLU A 85 -19.31 -12.39 -10.52
N GLU A 86 -18.46 -13.30 -10.05
CA GLU A 86 -18.28 -14.63 -10.63
C GLU A 86 -18.62 -15.75 -9.64
N ARG A 87 -18.75 -16.96 -10.14
CA ARG A 87 -19.01 -18.13 -9.30
C ARG A 87 -17.85 -18.35 -8.34
N PHE A 88 -18.16 -18.59 -7.08
CA PHE A 88 -17.18 -18.75 -6.01
C PHE A 88 -17.63 -19.80 -5.01
N VAL A 89 -16.70 -20.23 -4.19
CA VAL A 89 -16.94 -21.08 -3.02
C VAL A 89 -16.66 -20.28 -1.75
N LEU A 90 -17.46 -20.49 -0.72
CA LEU A 90 -17.18 -19.89 0.59
C LEU A 90 -16.01 -20.60 1.27
N GLY A 91 -15.06 -19.82 1.73
CA GLY A 91 -13.99 -20.27 2.61
C GLY A 91 -14.49 -20.57 4.00
N ALA A 92 -13.60 -21.22 4.77
CA ALA A 92 -13.85 -21.52 6.20
C ALA A 92 -14.14 -20.24 6.99
N ASP A 93 -14.71 -20.41 8.12
CA ASP A 93 -15.22 -19.49 9.13
C ASP A 93 -15.06 -17.97 8.94
N GLY A 94 -16.14 -17.25 9.25
CA GLY A 94 -16.14 -15.79 9.32
C GLY A 94 -16.52 -15.07 8.01
N ALA A 95 -16.74 -15.75 6.88
CA ALA A 95 -17.34 -15.15 5.72
C ALA A 95 -18.87 -15.18 5.81
N LYS A 96 -19.53 -14.03 5.61
CA LYS A 96 -20.97 -13.84 5.64
C LYS A 96 -21.48 -13.40 4.29
N VAL A 97 -22.45 -14.10 3.73
CA VAL A 97 -23.14 -13.72 2.48
C VAL A 97 -24.31 -12.81 2.82
N LEU A 98 -24.33 -11.63 2.20
CA LEU A 98 -25.34 -10.61 2.44
C LEU A 98 -26.25 -10.44 1.22
N GLU A 99 -27.54 -10.69 1.39
CA GLU A 99 -28.56 -10.53 0.36
C GLU A 99 -29.55 -9.43 0.73
N PRO A 100 -29.84 -8.47 -0.17
CA PRO A 100 -30.84 -7.45 0.10
C PRO A 100 -32.24 -8.05 0.18
N LEU A 101 -33.01 -7.67 1.19
CA LEU A 101 -34.42 -8.02 1.36
C LEU A 101 -35.36 -6.96 0.81
N ALA A 102 -34.94 -5.70 0.87
CA ALA A 102 -35.69 -4.55 0.36
C ALA A 102 -35.37 -4.33 -1.13
N LYS A 103 -36.05 -3.35 -1.77
CA LYS A 103 -35.76 -2.89 -3.12
C LYS A 103 -34.41 -2.14 -3.16
N LEU A 104 -33.32 -2.85 -2.88
CA LEU A 104 -31.95 -2.37 -2.85
C LEU A 104 -31.16 -2.90 -4.03
N ASP A 105 -30.51 -1.98 -4.73
CA ASP A 105 -29.48 -2.33 -5.70
C ASP A 105 -28.24 -2.86 -4.96
N LYS A 106 -27.71 -4.00 -5.38
CA LYS A 106 -26.58 -4.68 -4.69
C LYS A 106 -25.30 -3.83 -4.72
N ARG A 107 -25.04 -3.06 -5.79
CA ARG A 107 -23.87 -2.19 -5.87
C ARG A 107 -24.00 -0.96 -4.98
N PHE A 108 -25.18 -0.36 -4.95
CA PHE A 108 -25.49 0.73 -4.02
C PHE A 108 -25.27 0.27 -2.56
N LEU A 109 -25.87 -0.88 -2.21
CA LEU A 109 -25.71 -1.45 -0.88
C LEU A 109 -24.23 -1.70 -0.55
N PHE A 110 -23.46 -2.28 -1.47
CA PHE A 110 -22.04 -2.53 -1.28
C PHE A 110 -21.25 -1.25 -1.00
N HIS A 111 -21.46 -0.20 -1.79
CA HIS A 111 -20.80 1.09 -1.57
C HIS A 111 -21.20 1.72 -0.24
N TYR A 112 -22.47 1.62 0.13
CA TYR A 112 -22.93 2.10 1.43
C TYR A 112 -22.24 1.35 2.58
N LEU A 113 -22.26 0.02 2.54
CA LEU A 113 -21.66 -0.81 3.60
C LEU A 113 -20.16 -0.55 3.77
N LYS A 114 -19.42 -0.33 2.68
CA LYS A 114 -17.99 0.02 2.74
C LYS A 114 -17.67 1.30 3.50
N GLN A 115 -18.62 2.23 3.63
CA GLN A 115 -18.43 3.47 4.36
C GLN A 115 -18.76 3.37 5.86
N LEU A 116 -19.48 2.31 6.24
CA LEU A 116 -19.83 2.13 7.65
C LEU A 116 -18.56 1.98 8.49
N ARG A 117 -18.43 2.84 9.49
CA ARG A 117 -17.39 2.71 10.51
C ARG A 117 -17.84 1.67 11.52
N ILE A 118 -17.44 0.43 11.31
CA ILE A 118 -17.66 -0.64 12.28
C ILE A 118 -16.49 -0.59 13.27
N GLU A 119 -16.76 -0.28 14.53
CA GLU A 119 -15.73 -0.21 15.56
C GLU A 119 -14.99 -1.54 15.70
N SER A 120 -13.69 -1.45 16.01
CA SER A 120 -12.88 -2.63 16.27
C SER A 120 -13.06 -3.05 17.72
N ALA A 121 -13.64 -4.21 17.93
CA ALA A 121 -13.74 -4.84 19.23
C ALA A 121 -12.69 -5.97 19.42
N GLY A 122 -11.47 -5.73 18.93
CA GLY A 122 -10.37 -6.71 18.96
C GLY A 122 -10.68 -7.94 18.11
N TYR A 123 -10.33 -9.12 18.59
CA TYR A 123 -10.55 -10.41 17.89
C TYR A 123 -12.00 -10.92 17.99
N SER A 124 -12.99 -10.01 18.01
CA SER A 124 -14.40 -10.37 18.11
C SER A 124 -15.06 -10.51 16.72
N ARG A 125 -16.24 -11.12 16.71
CA ARG A 125 -17.10 -11.17 15.51
C ARG A 125 -17.84 -9.84 15.37
N HIS A 126 -17.65 -9.17 14.24
CA HIS A 126 -18.18 -7.83 13.98
C HIS A 126 -19.56 -7.82 13.33
N PHE A 127 -20.07 -8.95 12.87
CA PHE A 127 -21.39 -9.03 12.25
C PHE A 127 -22.53 -8.60 13.18
N LYS A 128 -22.37 -8.79 14.48
CA LYS A 128 -23.32 -8.28 15.49
C LYS A 128 -23.48 -6.77 15.44
N PHE A 129 -22.37 -6.02 15.29
CA PHE A 129 -22.38 -4.56 15.20
C PHE A 129 -22.96 -4.09 13.86
N LEU A 130 -22.70 -4.82 12.77
CA LEU A 130 -23.33 -4.52 11.48
C LEU A 130 -24.86 -4.66 11.55
N LYS A 131 -25.39 -5.61 12.31
CA LYS A 131 -26.84 -5.78 12.53
C LYS A 131 -27.50 -4.63 13.28
N GLU A 132 -26.75 -3.87 14.05
CA GLU A 132 -27.24 -2.72 14.82
C GLU A 132 -27.32 -1.44 13.97
N THR A 133 -26.80 -1.46 12.72
CA THR A 133 -26.81 -0.31 11.83
C THR A 133 -28.14 -0.16 11.07
N TYR A 134 -28.27 0.93 10.35
CA TYR A 134 -29.40 1.23 9.48
C TYR A 134 -28.92 1.34 8.03
N VAL A 135 -29.81 1.09 7.08
CA VAL A 135 -29.54 1.14 5.64
C VAL A 135 -30.49 2.14 5.00
N PRO A 136 -30.00 3.16 4.29
CA PRO A 136 -30.85 4.04 3.50
C PRO A 136 -31.35 3.34 2.24
N VAL A 137 -32.60 3.61 1.87
CA VAL A 137 -33.26 3.02 0.71
C VAL A 137 -33.83 4.14 -0.17
N PRO A 138 -32.99 4.82 -0.97
CA PRO A 138 -33.45 5.81 -1.93
C PRO A 138 -34.33 5.16 -3.02
N PRO A 139 -35.00 5.95 -3.86
CA PRO A 139 -35.60 5.45 -5.09
C PRO A 139 -34.60 4.68 -5.95
N LEU A 140 -35.02 3.60 -6.58
CA LEU A 140 -34.11 2.68 -7.32
C LEU A 140 -33.29 3.40 -8.42
N SER A 141 -33.86 4.40 -9.07
CA SER A 141 -33.16 5.23 -10.07
C SER A 141 -31.97 5.99 -9.46
N GLU A 142 -32.14 6.50 -8.24
CA GLU A 142 -31.12 7.21 -7.50
C GLU A 142 -30.03 6.26 -6.98
N GLN A 143 -30.41 5.09 -6.46
CA GLN A 143 -29.46 4.05 -6.08
C GLN A 143 -28.54 3.67 -7.25
N LYS A 144 -29.10 3.41 -8.43
CA LYS A 144 -28.34 3.07 -9.64
C LYS A 144 -27.42 4.21 -10.08
N ARG A 145 -27.88 5.47 -9.99
CA ARG A 145 -27.07 6.66 -10.30
C ARG A 145 -25.89 6.78 -9.36
N ILE A 146 -26.12 6.67 -8.06
CA ILE A 146 -25.08 6.73 -7.02
C ILE A 146 -24.06 5.59 -7.24
N ALA A 147 -24.53 4.35 -7.40
CA ALA A 147 -23.69 3.20 -7.66
C ALA A 147 -22.79 3.40 -8.89
N ALA A 148 -23.36 3.89 -10.00
CA ALA A 148 -22.60 4.11 -11.24
C ALA A 148 -21.51 5.17 -11.10
N ILE A 149 -21.75 6.23 -10.32
CA ILE A 149 -20.73 7.27 -10.04
C ILE A 149 -19.60 6.69 -9.19
N LEU A 150 -19.93 6.00 -8.10
CA LEU A 150 -18.96 5.41 -7.20
C LEU A 150 -18.15 4.28 -7.85
N ASP A 151 -18.78 3.45 -8.71
CA ASP A 151 -18.10 2.43 -9.50
C ASP A 151 -17.05 3.04 -10.44
N LYS A 152 -17.39 4.12 -11.14
CA LYS A 152 -16.43 4.82 -12.02
C LYS A 152 -15.24 5.38 -11.24
N ALA A 153 -15.50 5.99 -10.09
CA ALA A 153 -14.45 6.56 -9.25
C ALA A 153 -13.54 5.45 -8.67
N ASP A 154 -14.11 4.35 -8.18
CA ASP A 154 -13.32 3.20 -7.66
C ASP A 154 -12.55 2.49 -8.78
N ALA A 155 -13.13 2.34 -9.98
CA ALA A 155 -12.45 1.76 -11.14
C ALA A 155 -11.24 2.61 -11.58
N LEU A 156 -11.37 3.94 -11.56
CA LEU A 156 -10.27 4.86 -11.88
C LEU A 156 -9.13 4.73 -10.87
N ARG A 157 -9.46 4.70 -9.58
CA ARG A 157 -8.49 4.51 -8.50
C ARG A 157 -7.73 3.18 -8.65
N ARG A 158 -8.45 2.08 -8.89
CA ARG A 158 -7.83 0.76 -9.11
C ARG A 158 -6.92 0.72 -10.33
N LYS A 159 -7.32 1.34 -11.45
CA LYS A 159 -6.49 1.40 -12.66
C LYS A 159 -5.19 2.18 -12.43
N ARG A 160 -5.23 3.26 -11.64
CA ARG A 160 -4.04 4.05 -11.29
C ARG A 160 -3.08 3.24 -10.43
N GLN A 161 -3.59 2.55 -9.41
CA GLN A 161 -2.75 1.67 -8.59
C GLN A 161 -2.10 0.56 -9.43
N GLN A 162 -2.86 -0.08 -10.32
CA GLN A 162 -2.31 -1.07 -11.26
C GLN A 162 -1.22 -0.48 -12.17
N ALA A 163 -1.38 0.77 -12.61
CA ALA A 163 -0.37 1.42 -13.44
C ALA A 163 0.93 1.68 -12.67
N ILE A 164 0.85 2.05 -11.38
CA ILE A 164 2.01 2.21 -10.49
C ILE A 164 2.72 0.86 -10.32
N ASP A 165 1.97 -0.19 -9.95
CA ASP A 165 2.52 -1.53 -9.74
C ASP A 165 3.20 -2.10 -11.02
N LEU A 166 2.60 -1.83 -12.19
CA LEU A 166 3.17 -2.22 -13.48
C LEU A 166 4.44 -1.45 -13.82
N ALA A 167 4.50 -0.16 -13.47
CA ALA A 167 5.68 0.66 -13.72
C ALA A 167 6.87 0.22 -12.86
N ASP A 168 6.65 -0.17 -11.60
CA ASP A 168 7.68 -0.74 -10.73
C ASP A 168 8.19 -2.08 -11.28
N LYS A 169 7.29 -2.98 -11.67
CA LYS A 169 7.65 -4.25 -12.30
C LYS A 169 8.43 -4.05 -13.60
N PHE A 170 8.04 -3.06 -14.39
CA PHE A 170 8.74 -2.70 -15.62
C PHE A 170 10.19 -2.27 -15.34
N LEU A 171 10.43 -1.39 -14.36
CA LEU A 171 11.78 -0.97 -14.01
C LEU A 171 12.65 -2.15 -13.56
N ARG A 172 12.11 -3.06 -12.75
CA ARG A 172 12.81 -4.29 -12.33
C ARG A 172 13.12 -5.18 -13.53
N SER A 173 12.19 -5.33 -14.46
CA SER A 173 12.39 -6.12 -15.69
C SER A 173 13.48 -5.51 -16.58
N VAL A 174 13.46 -4.18 -16.79
CA VAL A 174 14.49 -3.46 -17.56
C VAL A 174 15.87 -3.61 -16.91
N PHE A 175 15.95 -3.50 -15.58
CA PHE A 175 17.21 -3.72 -14.87
C PHE A 175 17.76 -5.13 -15.12
N LEU A 176 16.94 -6.17 -14.98
CA LEU A 176 17.35 -7.55 -15.20
C LEU A 176 17.72 -7.84 -16.66
N ASP A 177 17.01 -7.26 -17.62
CA ASP A 177 17.33 -7.39 -19.04
C ASP A 177 18.66 -6.71 -19.40
N MET A 178 18.88 -5.49 -18.92
CA MET A 178 20.08 -4.70 -19.22
C MET A 178 21.32 -5.23 -18.48
N PHE A 179 21.20 -5.59 -17.22
CA PHE A 179 22.35 -5.92 -16.37
C PHE A 179 22.43 -7.38 -15.93
N GLY A 180 21.33 -8.11 -15.99
CA GLY A 180 21.23 -9.48 -15.45
C GLY A 180 20.90 -9.49 -13.96
N ASP A 181 20.70 -10.69 -13.43
CA ASP A 181 20.46 -10.91 -12.00
C ASP A 181 21.74 -10.67 -11.18
N PRO A 182 21.74 -9.76 -10.19
CA PRO A 182 22.91 -9.48 -9.37
C PRO A 182 23.41 -10.67 -8.53
N VAL A 183 22.57 -11.69 -8.27
CA VAL A 183 22.97 -12.89 -7.55
C VAL A 183 23.85 -13.79 -8.42
N THR A 184 23.44 -14.02 -9.67
CA THR A 184 24.08 -14.98 -10.58
C THR A 184 25.06 -14.34 -11.54
N ASN A 185 24.96 -13.02 -11.75
CA ASN A 185 25.75 -12.23 -12.70
C ASN A 185 25.90 -12.91 -14.08
N PRO A 186 24.82 -13.23 -14.78
CA PRO A 186 24.88 -14.06 -16.00
C PRO A 186 25.62 -13.36 -17.15
N LYS A 187 25.80 -12.04 -17.09
CA LYS A 187 26.53 -11.25 -18.09
C LYS A 187 28.03 -11.11 -17.76
N GLY A 188 28.46 -11.59 -16.58
CA GLY A 188 29.87 -11.57 -16.18
C GLY A 188 30.44 -10.16 -15.96
N TRP A 189 29.62 -9.18 -15.54
CA TRP A 189 30.10 -7.83 -15.25
C TRP A 189 31.13 -7.83 -14.12
N PRO A 190 32.23 -7.08 -14.26
CA PRO A 190 33.10 -6.79 -13.12
C PRO A 190 32.27 -6.12 -12.02
N THR A 191 32.68 -6.31 -10.76
CA THR A 191 32.03 -5.68 -9.62
C THR A 191 33.02 -4.89 -8.79
N LYS A 192 32.54 -3.81 -8.21
CA LYS A 192 33.27 -3.02 -7.20
C LYS A 192 32.43 -2.84 -5.95
N PRO A 193 33.04 -2.78 -4.75
CA PRO A 193 32.32 -2.44 -3.53
C PRO A 193 31.58 -1.10 -3.66
N LEU A 194 30.40 -1.00 -3.08
CA LEU A 194 29.61 0.22 -3.08
C LEU A 194 30.40 1.45 -2.62
N SER A 195 31.28 1.29 -1.62
CA SER A 195 32.15 2.36 -1.09
C SER A 195 33.13 2.94 -2.13
N GLN A 196 33.45 2.21 -3.20
CA GLN A 196 34.29 2.72 -4.30
C GLN A 196 33.44 3.48 -5.34
N MET A 197 32.15 3.17 -5.44
CA MET A 197 31.23 3.71 -6.43
C MET A 197 30.41 4.91 -5.89
N ALA A 198 30.22 4.95 -4.56
CA ALA A 198 29.40 5.97 -3.90
C ALA A 198 30.04 6.44 -2.57
N SER A 199 29.67 7.64 -2.16
CA SER A 199 29.81 8.10 -0.78
C SER A 199 28.72 7.47 0.06
N VAL A 200 29.09 6.73 1.11
CA VAL A 200 28.17 6.08 2.04
C VAL A 200 28.39 6.65 3.42
N VAL A 201 27.44 7.45 3.89
CA VAL A 201 27.47 8.11 5.19
C VAL A 201 26.34 7.56 6.05
N THR A 202 26.67 7.17 7.29
CA THR A 202 25.68 6.81 8.31
C THR A 202 25.40 8.01 9.19
N GLY A 203 24.13 8.23 9.54
CA GLY A 203 23.69 9.49 10.13
C GLY A 203 24.22 9.79 11.54
N TYR A 204 24.06 11.04 11.94
CA TYR A 204 24.51 11.60 13.21
C TYR A 204 23.55 11.21 14.37
N PRO A 205 24.07 10.96 15.59
CA PRO A 205 23.27 10.58 16.76
C PRO A 205 22.62 11.79 17.44
N PHE A 206 21.70 12.45 16.77
CA PHE A 206 20.92 13.55 17.35
C PHE A 206 20.18 13.09 18.62
N LYS A 207 20.32 13.83 19.70
CA LYS A 207 19.69 13.51 20.99
C LYS A 207 18.22 13.91 20.96
N SER A 208 17.34 12.99 21.25
CA SER A 208 15.88 13.24 21.20
C SER A 208 15.41 14.28 22.23
N ALA A 209 16.17 14.50 23.30
CA ALA A 209 15.87 15.54 24.30
C ALA A 209 16.03 16.98 23.76
N ASP A 210 16.79 17.13 22.67
CA ASP A 210 17.10 18.43 22.06
C ASP A 210 16.27 18.70 20.80
N TYR A 211 15.26 17.84 20.52
CA TYR A 211 14.33 18.05 19.42
C TYR A 211 13.45 19.26 19.69
N VAL A 212 13.16 20.01 18.64
CA VAL A 212 12.34 21.22 18.67
C VAL A 212 11.10 21.06 17.79
N ASP A 213 10.19 21.99 17.90
CA ASP A 213 9.04 22.09 17.01
C ASP A 213 9.45 22.66 15.64
N GLU A 214 8.61 22.45 14.63
CA GLU A 214 8.81 22.99 13.29
C GLU A 214 8.81 24.53 13.31
N SER A 215 9.86 25.12 12.76
CA SER A 215 10.02 26.58 12.65
C SER A 215 10.90 26.94 11.46
N ALA A 216 10.98 28.23 11.12
CA ALA A 216 11.89 28.73 10.08
C ALA A 216 13.39 28.54 10.43
N GLU A 217 13.71 28.36 11.72
CA GLU A 217 15.06 28.17 12.23
C GLU A 217 15.37 26.71 12.58
N SER A 218 14.52 25.79 12.15
CA SER A 218 14.69 24.36 12.37
C SER A 218 14.87 23.59 11.06
N VAL A 219 15.58 22.45 11.13
CA VAL A 219 15.77 21.53 10.02
C VAL A 219 15.10 20.20 10.31
N ARG A 220 14.65 19.53 9.27
CA ARG A 220 13.97 18.24 9.37
C ARG A 220 14.98 17.10 9.58
N LEU A 221 14.68 16.15 10.44
CA LEU A 221 15.51 14.99 10.74
C LEU A 221 14.97 13.74 10.03
N CYS A 222 15.78 13.10 9.18
CA CYS A 222 15.45 11.83 8.53
C CYS A 222 15.88 10.66 9.43
N ARG A 223 14.90 10.05 10.09
CA ARG A 223 15.05 8.88 10.96
C ARG A 223 14.58 7.60 10.24
N GLY A 224 14.97 6.44 10.73
CA GLY A 224 14.52 5.15 10.18
C GLY A 224 12.99 4.97 10.11
N ALA A 225 12.22 5.69 10.95
CA ALA A 225 10.76 5.72 10.88
C ALA A 225 10.21 6.49 9.68
N ASN A 226 10.96 7.44 9.17
CA ASN A 226 10.56 8.28 8.04
C ASN A 226 10.86 7.63 6.68
N VAL A 227 11.74 6.61 6.63
CA VAL A 227 12.09 5.91 5.39
C VAL A 227 11.11 4.76 5.16
N LEU A 228 10.40 4.82 4.05
CA LEU A 228 9.50 3.76 3.57
C LEU A 228 9.99 3.25 2.20
N PRO A 229 9.52 2.09 1.73
CA PRO A 229 9.81 1.63 0.37
C PRO A 229 9.39 2.69 -0.66
N GLY A 230 10.36 3.20 -1.41
CA GLY A 230 10.17 4.17 -2.50
C GLY A 230 9.91 5.63 -2.07
N THR A 231 9.70 5.96 -0.79
CA THR A 231 9.31 7.32 -0.36
C THR A 231 9.77 7.66 1.05
N LEU A 232 9.72 8.96 1.38
CA LEU A 232 9.84 9.47 2.75
C LEU A 232 8.45 9.83 3.30
N ASP A 233 8.16 9.40 4.54
CA ASP A 233 6.93 9.76 5.26
C ASP A 233 7.25 10.72 6.41
N TRP A 234 6.63 11.90 6.37
CA TRP A 234 6.86 12.97 7.33
C TRP A 234 5.75 13.13 8.37
N LYS A 235 4.81 12.17 8.49
CA LYS A 235 3.73 12.24 9.50
C LYS A 235 4.23 12.35 10.93
N ASP A 236 5.37 11.72 11.24
CA ASP A 236 6.07 11.85 12.52
C ASP A 236 7.42 12.55 12.30
N ALA A 237 7.40 13.74 11.70
CA ALA A 237 8.60 14.56 11.52
C ALA A 237 9.18 14.99 12.88
N ARG A 238 10.51 15.10 12.95
CA ARG A 238 11.24 15.69 14.08
C ARG A 238 12.18 16.72 13.52
N PHE A 239 12.47 17.73 14.35
CA PHE A 239 13.22 18.89 13.92
C PHE A 239 14.37 19.18 14.88
N TRP A 240 15.38 19.88 14.37
CA TRP A 240 16.59 20.24 15.09
C TRP A 240 16.91 21.71 14.86
N PRO A 241 17.46 22.45 15.88
CA PRO A 241 17.84 23.85 15.70
C PRO A 241 18.94 23.99 14.65
N GLN A 242 18.75 24.89 13.69
CA GLN A 242 19.72 25.13 12.61
C GLN A 242 21.08 25.64 13.13
N GLU A 243 21.08 26.41 14.20
CA GLU A 243 22.30 26.94 14.83
C GLU A 243 23.24 25.85 15.36
N HIS A 244 22.73 24.66 15.67
CA HIS A 244 23.50 23.53 16.19
C HIS A 244 24.04 22.58 15.10
N LEU A 245 24.04 22.98 13.83
CA LEU A 245 24.46 22.14 12.70
C LEU A 245 25.89 22.40 12.23
N VAL A 246 26.58 23.35 12.81
CA VAL A 246 27.98 23.68 12.43
C VAL A 246 28.85 22.43 12.57
N GLY A 247 29.53 22.05 11.48
CA GLY A 247 30.36 20.84 11.40
C GLY A 247 29.59 19.55 11.13
N LEU A 248 28.31 19.63 10.84
CA LEU A 248 27.45 18.48 10.50
C LEU A 248 27.03 18.44 9.01
N GLU A 249 27.70 19.23 8.15
CA GLU A 249 27.36 19.38 6.73
C GLU A 249 27.40 18.05 5.97
N GLU A 250 28.23 17.09 6.38
CA GLU A 250 28.31 15.77 5.76
C GLU A 250 27.01 14.96 5.89
N TYR A 251 26.16 15.28 6.88
CA TYR A 251 24.89 14.59 7.13
C TYR A 251 23.71 15.21 6.38
N LEU A 252 23.95 16.31 5.64
CA LEU A 252 22.93 16.93 4.80
C LEU A 252 22.53 15.97 3.67
N ILE A 253 21.23 15.77 3.53
CA ILE A 253 20.64 15.01 2.44
C ILE A 253 20.38 15.96 1.26
N GLU A 254 20.80 15.58 0.08
CA GLU A 254 20.56 16.30 -1.16
C GLU A 254 19.59 15.57 -2.06
N GLN A 255 19.07 16.28 -3.05
CA GLN A 255 18.21 15.68 -4.07
C GLN A 255 18.96 14.53 -4.78
N ASP A 256 18.21 13.49 -5.15
CA ASP A 256 18.69 12.25 -5.74
C ASP A 256 19.50 11.34 -4.81
N ASP A 257 19.80 11.73 -3.57
CA ASP A 257 20.39 10.81 -2.60
C ASP A 257 19.52 9.57 -2.37
N ILE A 258 20.15 8.42 -2.23
CA ILE A 258 19.48 7.21 -1.75
C ILE A 258 19.57 7.20 -0.23
N VAL A 259 18.42 7.01 0.42
CA VAL A 259 18.31 6.91 1.88
C VAL A 259 17.80 5.52 2.23
N LEU A 260 18.53 4.82 3.12
CA LEU A 260 18.27 3.45 3.53
C LEU A 260 18.17 3.36 5.06
N ALA A 261 17.05 2.83 5.57
CA ALA A 261 16.95 2.48 6.99
C ALA A 261 17.76 1.21 7.27
N MET A 262 18.65 1.27 8.29
CA MET A 262 19.54 0.16 8.62
C MET A 262 18.99 -0.74 9.72
N ASP A 263 18.07 -0.25 10.55
CA ASP A 263 17.35 -1.03 11.56
C ASP A 263 15.96 -1.40 11.07
N ARG A 264 15.59 -2.68 11.24
CA ARG A 264 14.31 -3.21 10.74
C ARG A 264 14.06 -2.76 9.30
N PRO A 265 15.03 -3.00 8.39
CA PRO A 265 14.99 -2.41 7.07
C PRO A 265 13.92 -3.01 6.17
N TRP A 266 13.46 -4.25 6.46
CA TRP A 266 12.37 -4.90 5.72
C TRP A 266 11.06 -4.82 6.51
N ILE A 267 10.02 -4.40 5.82
CA ILE A 267 8.63 -4.43 6.28
C ILE A 267 7.79 -5.19 5.25
N SER A 268 6.51 -5.43 5.54
CA SER A 268 5.61 -6.19 4.64
C SER A 268 5.52 -5.62 3.22
N SER A 269 5.73 -4.31 3.04
CA SER A 269 5.71 -3.64 1.74
C SER A 269 7.08 -3.61 1.03
N GLY A 270 8.18 -4.06 1.65
CA GLY A 270 9.50 -4.12 1.03
C GLY A 270 10.64 -3.55 1.88
N LEU A 271 11.78 -3.31 1.23
CA LEU A 271 12.96 -2.67 1.81
C LEU A 271 12.70 -1.18 2.02
N LYS A 272 13.01 -0.68 3.22
CA LYS A 272 12.93 0.74 3.57
C LYS A 272 14.08 1.52 2.94
N VAL A 273 13.99 1.72 1.65
CA VAL A 273 14.92 2.50 0.82
C VAL A 273 14.14 3.41 -0.11
N CYS A 274 14.61 4.64 -0.29
CA CYS A 274 14.04 5.57 -1.26
C CYS A 274 15.11 6.47 -1.89
N SER A 275 14.81 7.02 -3.05
CA SER A 275 15.56 8.14 -3.64
C SER A 275 14.89 9.44 -3.24
N VAL A 276 15.65 10.41 -2.78
CA VAL A 276 15.13 11.71 -2.33
C VAL A 276 14.86 12.60 -3.54
N ASP A 277 13.62 13.05 -3.68
CA ASP A 277 13.21 13.80 -4.87
C ASP A 277 13.27 15.29 -4.70
N VAL A 278 12.32 15.83 -3.92
CA VAL A 278 12.18 17.26 -3.68
C VAL A 278 12.49 17.54 -2.22
N ILE A 279 13.36 18.50 -2.00
CA ILE A 279 13.72 18.98 -0.66
C ILE A 279 13.10 20.36 -0.51
N GLU A 280 12.00 20.42 0.24
CA GLU A 280 11.31 21.68 0.56
C GLU A 280 12.00 22.42 1.70
N VAL A 281 12.63 21.67 2.62
CA VAL A 281 13.38 22.18 3.76
C VAL A 281 14.62 21.33 3.95
N PRO A 282 15.73 21.86 4.52
CA PRO A 282 16.92 21.08 4.77
C PRO A 282 16.63 19.83 5.61
N ILE A 283 17.19 18.69 5.19
CA ILE A 283 16.99 17.39 5.84
C ILE A 283 18.34 16.85 6.29
N TYR A 284 18.45 16.46 7.54
CA TYR A 284 19.66 15.87 8.10
C TYR A 284 19.48 14.40 8.47
N LEU A 285 20.52 13.62 8.20
CA LEU A 285 20.56 12.18 8.35
C LEU A 285 20.78 11.79 9.82
N VAL A 286 19.85 11.05 10.40
CA VAL A 286 19.92 10.55 11.78
C VAL A 286 20.54 9.15 11.82
N GLN A 287 21.22 8.80 12.93
CA GLN A 287 21.81 7.48 13.16
C GLN A 287 20.89 6.33 12.76
N ARG A 288 21.49 5.22 12.28
CA ARG A 288 20.81 4.02 11.77
C ARG A 288 20.00 4.26 10.48
N VAL A 289 20.29 5.37 9.81
CA VAL A 289 19.92 5.61 8.43
C VAL A 289 21.22 5.87 7.66
N ALA A 290 21.34 5.31 6.46
CA ALA A 290 22.45 5.55 5.57
C ALA A 290 22.03 6.42 4.40
N ARG A 291 22.88 7.37 4.01
CA ARG A 291 22.83 8.12 2.76
C ARG A 291 23.85 7.55 1.79
N ILE A 292 23.43 7.30 0.56
CA ILE A 292 24.26 6.76 -0.51
C ILE A 292 24.17 7.73 -1.69
N ARG A 293 25.30 8.33 -2.04
CA ARG A 293 25.41 9.29 -3.15
C ARG A 293 26.47 8.79 -4.12
N ALA A 294 26.06 8.46 -5.34
CA ALA A 294 26.98 7.99 -6.37
C ALA A 294 28.07 9.04 -6.68
N ARG A 295 29.30 8.59 -6.91
CA ARG A 295 30.39 9.47 -7.39
C ARG A 295 30.19 9.91 -8.83
N ASN A 296 29.50 9.11 -9.62
CA ASN A 296 29.01 9.43 -10.95
C ASN A 296 27.47 9.37 -10.93
N GLN A 297 26.83 10.50 -11.19
CA GLN A 297 25.37 10.63 -11.14
C GLN A 297 24.63 9.60 -12.03
N ALA A 298 25.21 9.19 -13.16
CA ALA A 298 24.61 8.16 -14.01
C ALA A 298 24.51 6.78 -13.32
N MET A 299 25.29 6.55 -12.27
CA MET A 299 25.24 5.30 -11.50
C MET A 299 24.17 5.29 -10.41
N GLN A 300 23.58 6.43 -10.06
CA GLN A 300 22.66 6.55 -8.95
C GLN A 300 21.46 5.61 -9.09
N ASP A 301 20.88 5.54 -10.30
CA ASP A 301 19.75 4.65 -10.57
C ASP A 301 20.14 3.16 -10.55
N LEU A 302 21.34 2.81 -11.05
CA LEU A 302 21.88 1.44 -10.98
C LEU A 302 22.09 1.03 -9.52
N ILE A 303 22.69 1.90 -8.71
CA ILE A 303 22.93 1.64 -7.28
C ILE A 303 21.59 1.45 -6.55
N TYR A 304 20.61 2.33 -6.80
CA TYR A 304 19.28 2.20 -6.21
C TYR A 304 18.63 0.85 -6.55
N ALA A 305 18.57 0.49 -7.83
CA ALA A 305 17.98 -0.77 -8.28
C ALA A 305 18.72 -2.00 -7.76
N SER A 306 20.06 -1.91 -7.60
CA SER A 306 20.88 -2.98 -7.02
C SER A 306 20.60 -3.18 -5.53
N ILE A 307 20.38 -2.08 -4.77
CA ILE A 307 20.03 -2.12 -3.35
C ILE A 307 18.59 -2.63 -3.16
N ASP A 308 17.65 -2.22 -4.01
CA ASP A 308 16.26 -2.70 -3.96
C ASP A 308 16.10 -4.11 -4.59
N SER A 309 17.09 -4.97 -4.43
CA SER A 309 17.13 -6.32 -4.98
C SER A 309 17.20 -7.42 -3.93
N VAL A 310 16.80 -8.62 -4.31
CA VAL A 310 16.96 -9.84 -3.47
C VAL A 310 18.44 -10.13 -3.18
N ALA A 311 19.35 -9.79 -4.11
CA ALA A 311 20.79 -9.96 -3.93
C ALA A 311 21.31 -9.14 -2.75
N PHE A 312 20.86 -7.90 -2.60
CA PHE A 312 21.21 -7.03 -1.47
C PHE A 312 20.71 -7.61 -0.14
N ALA A 313 19.49 -8.10 -0.10
CA ALA A 313 18.94 -8.73 1.10
C ALA A 313 19.79 -9.95 1.52
N ARG A 314 20.17 -10.80 0.58
CA ARG A 314 21.01 -11.97 0.83
C ARG A 314 22.42 -11.59 1.28
N HIS A 315 22.96 -10.50 0.76
CA HIS A 315 24.30 -10.01 1.15
C HIS A 315 24.31 -9.43 2.57
N CYS A 316 23.33 -8.59 2.91
CA CYS A 316 23.29 -7.89 4.19
C CYS A 316 22.68 -8.72 5.33
N CYS A 317 21.84 -9.71 5.02
CA CYS A 317 21.18 -10.56 6.00
C CYS A 317 21.20 -12.02 5.52
N PRO A 318 22.39 -12.67 5.52
CA PRO A 318 22.54 -14.04 5.01
C PRO A 318 21.85 -15.09 5.90
N THR A 319 21.52 -14.75 7.13
CA THR A 319 20.80 -15.62 8.08
C THR A 319 19.51 -14.95 8.55
N GLU A 320 18.46 -15.74 8.74
CA GLU A 320 17.22 -15.25 9.35
C GLU A 320 17.48 -14.90 10.82
N THR A 321 17.57 -13.61 11.10
CA THR A 321 17.66 -13.08 12.47
C THR A 321 16.30 -12.57 12.92
N THR A 322 16.04 -12.63 14.21
CA THR A 322 14.76 -12.17 14.80
C THR A 322 14.50 -10.68 14.53
N ILE A 323 15.57 -9.88 14.42
CA ILE A 323 15.50 -8.45 14.07
C ILE A 323 16.58 -8.17 13.03
N PRO A 324 16.24 -8.05 11.75
CA PRO A 324 17.19 -7.71 10.69
C PRO A 324 17.85 -6.35 10.94
N HIS A 325 19.17 -6.31 10.75
CA HIS A 325 19.97 -5.10 10.86
C HIS A 325 21.04 -5.12 9.75
N ILE A 326 21.21 -3.98 9.07
CA ILE A 326 22.26 -3.81 8.06
C ILE A 326 23.44 -3.11 8.71
N SER A 327 24.61 -3.72 8.72
CA SER A 327 25.83 -3.09 9.22
C SER A 327 26.43 -2.13 8.18
N PRO A 328 27.09 -1.05 8.61
CA PRO A 328 27.80 -0.17 7.69
C PRO A 328 28.90 -0.87 6.89
N VAL A 329 29.50 -1.91 7.43
CA VAL A 329 30.56 -2.69 6.77
C VAL A 329 29.98 -3.49 5.62
N GLU A 330 28.89 -4.23 5.87
CA GLU A 330 28.20 -5.01 4.84
C GLU A 330 27.65 -4.11 3.74
N LEU A 331 27.01 -2.98 4.12
CA LEU A 331 26.51 -2.01 3.14
C LEU A 331 27.64 -1.48 2.23
N LYS A 332 28.78 -1.08 2.81
CA LYS A 332 29.94 -0.56 2.05
C LYS A 332 30.60 -1.61 1.18
N ALA A 333 30.54 -2.86 1.58
CA ALA A 333 31.12 -3.99 0.85
C ALA A 333 30.22 -4.55 -0.27
N TYR A 334 28.94 -4.16 -0.32
CA TYR A 334 28.00 -4.69 -1.31
C TYR A 334 28.53 -4.50 -2.74
N PRO A 335 28.58 -5.56 -3.57
CA PRO A 335 29.13 -5.48 -4.92
C PRO A 335 28.15 -4.81 -5.88
N ILE A 336 28.61 -3.80 -6.58
CA ILE A 336 27.88 -3.11 -7.66
C ILE A 336 28.53 -3.41 -8.99
N PHE A 337 27.77 -3.66 -10.03
CA PHE A 337 28.24 -3.88 -11.39
C PHE A 337 28.99 -2.66 -11.94
N GLU A 338 30.14 -2.91 -12.53
CA GLU A 338 30.89 -1.93 -13.34
C GLU A 338 30.50 -2.15 -14.80
N VAL A 339 29.68 -1.26 -15.33
CA VAL A 339 29.12 -1.36 -16.68
C VAL A 339 29.46 -0.15 -17.53
N PRO A 340 29.40 -0.24 -18.88
CA PRO A 340 29.67 0.88 -19.77
C PRO A 340 28.75 2.08 -19.51
N SER A 341 29.31 3.30 -19.64
CA SER A 341 28.56 4.55 -19.41
C SER A 341 27.32 4.68 -20.28
N SER A 342 27.36 4.17 -21.51
CA SER A 342 26.20 4.18 -22.42
C SER A 342 25.02 3.37 -21.89
N LEU A 343 25.27 2.24 -21.22
CA LEU A 343 24.21 1.45 -20.56
C LEU A 343 23.67 2.17 -19.31
N LEU A 344 24.54 2.81 -18.52
CA LEU A 344 24.14 3.62 -17.37
C LEU A 344 23.22 4.76 -17.78
N GLU A 345 23.59 5.51 -18.82
CA GLU A 345 22.81 6.63 -19.32
C GLU A 345 21.44 6.17 -19.84
N CYS A 346 21.42 5.07 -20.61
CA CYS A 346 20.18 4.49 -21.12
C CYS A 346 19.26 4.05 -19.95
N PHE A 347 19.78 3.33 -18.96
CA PHE A 347 19.00 2.91 -17.81
C PHE A 347 18.52 4.09 -16.97
N SER A 348 19.39 5.08 -16.73
CA SER A 348 19.03 6.29 -15.98
C SER A 348 17.91 7.06 -16.66
N GLN A 349 17.92 7.18 -18.00
CA GLN A 349 16.85 7.83 -18.75
C GLN A 349 15.52 7.09 -18.61
N VAL A 350 15.53 5.76 -18.73
CA VAL A 350 14.33 4.92 -18.53
C VAL A 350 13.82 5.03 -17.10
N SER A 351 14.72 4.91 -16.12
CA SER A 351 14.41 5.00 -14.69
C SER A 351 13.74 6.34 -14.34
N ARG A 352 14.38 7.46 -14.70
CA ARG A 352 13.86 8.82 -14.43
C ARG A 352 12.51 9.07 -15.10
N THR A 353 12.37 8.62 -16.36
CA THR A 353 11.10 8.78 -17.09
C THR A 353 9.97 8.00 -16.42
N THR A 354 10.25 6.76 -16.01
CA THR A 354 9.26 5.90 -15.36
C THR A 354 8.92 6.40 -13.96
N LYS A 355 9.92 6.76 -13.14
CA LYS A 355 9.72 7.35 -11.81
C LYS A 355 8.87 8.62 -11.87
N ARG A 356 9.13 9.49 -12.88
CA ARG A 356 8.31 10.70 -13.09
C ARG A 356 6.84 10.35 -13.38
N LYS A 357 6.58 9.31 -14.19
CA LYS A 357 5.22 8.85 -14.46
C LYS A 357 4.55 8.25 -13.21
N ILE A 358 5.29 7.46 -12.43
CA ILE A 358 4.79 6.92 -11.15
C ILE A 358 4.31 8.06 -10.26
N LYS A 359 5.10 9.11 -10.06
CA LYS A 359 4.72 10.28 -9.25
C LYS A 359 3.46 11.00 -9.74
N LEU A 360 3.32 11.13 -11.06
CA LEU A 360 2.10 11.69 -11.64
C LEU A 360 0.88 10.81 -11.31
N PHE A 361 1.04 9.48 -11.35
CA PHE A 361 -0.03 8.56 -10.99
C PHE A 361 -0.32 8.57 -9.49
N GLU A 362 0.69 8.64 -8.63
CA GLU A 362 0.53 8.76 -7.17
C GLU A 362 -0.18 10.06 -6.76
N HIS A 363 0.19 11.18 -7.39
CA HIS A 363 -0.48 12.45 -7.17
C HIS A 363 -1.95 12.38 -7.59
N ALA A 364 -2.21 11.89 -8.80
CA ALA A 364 -3.55 11.71 -9.33
C ALA A 364 -4.36 10.64 -8.55
N GLU A 365 -3.71 9.65 -7.94
CA GLU A 365 -4.36 8.67 -7.05
C GLU A 365 -4.82 9.34 -5.75
N ARG A 366 -3.98 10.16 -5.10
CA ARG A 366 -4.35 10.93 -3.90
C ARG A 366 -5.54 11.84 -4.17
N GLU A 367 -5.52 12.63 -5.24
CA GLU A 367 -6.65 13.47 -5.64
C GLU A 367 -7.93 12.64 -5.88
N SER A 368 -7.78 11.44 -6.47
CA SER A 368 -8.93 10.56 -6.71
C SER A 368 -9.45 9.92 -5.43
N ALA A 369 -8.61 9.62 -4.46
CA ALA A 369 -9.03 9.10 -3.17
C ALA A 369 -9.82 10.17 -2.39
N GLU A 370 -9.37 11.42 -2.40
CA GLU A 370 -10.08 12.55 -1.81
C GLU A 370 -11.42 12.81 -2.50
N LEU A 371 -11.42 12.80 -3.84
CA LEU A 371 -12.65 12.93 -4.63
C LEU A 371 -13.63 11.79 -4.35
N PHE A 372 -13.16 10.54 -4.28
CA PHE A 372 -13.99 9.39 -3.95
C PHE A 372 -14.61 9.54 -2.55
N ALA A 373 -13.83 9.97 -1.55
CA ALA A 373 -14.32 10.20 -0.21
C ALA A 373 -15.39 11.30 -0.19
N SER A 374 -15.15 12.41 -0.90
CA SER A 374 -16.13 13.51 -1.05
C SER A 374 -17.40 13.07 -1.78
N LEU A 375 -17.25 12.36 -2.91
CA LEU A 375 -18.40 11.82 -3.66
C LEU A 375 -19.20 10.82 -2.81
N SER A 376 -18.51 9.96 -2.06
CA SER A 376 -19.15 9.01 -1.16
C SER A 376 -19.96 9.74 -0.07
N GLN A 377 -19.39 10.77 0.54
CA GLN A 377 -20.09 11.57 1.54
C GLN A 377 -21.33 12.25 0.94
N LYS A 378 -21.19 12.89 -0.23
CA LYS A 378 -22.30 13.54 -0.94
C LYS A 378 -23.37 12.56 -1.39
N ALA A 379 -22.97 11.37 -1.86
CA ALA A 379 -23.88 10.31 -2.28
C ALA A 379 -24.85 9.90 -1.17
N PHE A 380 -24.31 9.73 0.04
CA PHE A 380 -25.10 9.26 1.18
C PHE A 380 -25.61 10.39 2.09
N SER A 381 -25.46 11.64 1.66
CA SER A 381 -26.19 12.79 2.20
C SER A 381 -27.25 13.35 1.24
N GLY A 382 -27.47 12.68 0.10
CA GLY A 382 -28.43 13.12 -0.93
C GLY A 382 -28.02 14.39 -1.69
N GLN A 383 -26.72 14.69 -1.73
CA GLN A 383 -26.17 15.87 -2.39
C GLN A 383 -25.48 15.54 -3.75
N LEU A 384 -25.66 14.33 -4.25
CA LEU A 384 -25.22 13.89 -5.57
C LEU A 384 -26.28 14.09 -6.61
#